data_952230f8e7e27d41da24c41902377e4c
#
_entry.id   952230f8e7e27d41da24c41902377e4c
#
_cell.length_a   1.000
_cell.length_b   1.000
_cell.length_c   1.000
_cell.angle_alpha   90.00
_cell.angle_beta   90.00
_cell.angle_gamma   90.00
#
_symmetry.space_group_name_H-M   'P 1'
#
loop_
_entity.id
_entity.type
_entity.pdbx_description
1 polymer ?
#
loop_
_entity_poly.entity_id
_entity_poly.type
_entity_poly.pdbx_seq_one_letter_code
_entity_poly.pdbx_strand_id
1 'polypeptide(L)'
;MRVDPEGRRDPAMRKLSKDEWVREYSAAHQNAINRACHTVGIPMIAIAVILVPLAIWRPRAWPVVGALFILGWVFQFVGHAFEGKPPEFFKDWRFLFVGLRWWFAKMAGKA
;
A
#
# COMPACT_ATOMS: atom_id res chain seq x y z
N MET A 1 -13.00 13.53 8.80
CA MET A 1 -13.36 13.80 7.38
C MET A 1 -12.78 15.12 6.93
N ARG A 2 -12.12 15.12 5.82
CA ARG A 2 -11.53 16.33 5.27
C ARG A 2 -12.46 16.95 4.24
N VAL A 3 -12.72 18.24 4.37
CA VAL A 3 -13.56 19.01 3.47
C VAL A 3 -12.73 20.18 2.97
N ASP A 4 -12.72 20.40 1.67
CA ASP A 4 -11.98 21.52 1.08
C ASP A 4 -12.73 22.84 1.28
N PRO A 5 -12.08 24.00 0.93
CA PRO A 5 -12.71 25.30 1.13
C PRO A 5 -14.06 25.48 0.44
N GLU A 6 -14.32 24.74 -0.62
CA GLU A 6 -15.58 24.79 -1.35
C GLU A 6 -16.62 23.82 -0.80
N GLY A 7 -16.34 23.16 0.33
CA GLY A 7 -17.26 22.23 0.96
C GLY A 7 -17.33 20.86 0.34
N ARG A 8 -16.36 20.52 -0.51
CA ARG A 8 -16.29 19.19 -1.11
C ARG A 8 -15.88 18.15 -0.08
N ARG A 9 -16.29 16.92 -0.32
CA ARG A 9 -16.04 15.81 0.59
C ARG A 9 -14.57 15.41 0.58
N ASP A 10 -14.18 14.60 1.58
CA ASP A 10 -12.84 14.08 1.68
C ASP A 10 -12.48 13.21 0.47
N PRO A 11 -11.18 12.83 0.31
CA PRO A 11 -10.71 12.09 -0.86
C PRO A 11 -11.44 10.77 -1.11
N ALA A 12 -12.01 10.14 -0.07
CA ALA A 12 -12.72 8.88 -0.23
C ALA A 12 -14.00 9.05 -1.04
N MET A 13 -14.57 10.26 -1.06
CA MET A 13 -15.86 10.56 -1.67
C MET A 13 -15.74 11.26 -3.03
N ARG A 14 -14.55 11.64 -3.45
CA ARG A 14 -14.33 12.35 -4.71
C ARG A 14 -13.43 11.55 -5.63
N LYS A 15 -13.54 11.86 -6.93
CA LYS A 15 -12.61 11.28 -7.90
C LYS A 15 -11.29 12.02 -7.87
N LEU A 16 -10.20 11.27 -7.77
CA LEU A 16 -8.86 11.81 -7.83
C LEU A 16 -8.18 11.29 -9.09
N SER A 17 -7.29 12.10 -9.66
CA SER A 17 -6.41 11.64 -10.73
C SER A 17 -5.41 10.64 -10.16
N LYS A 18 -4.74 9.88 -11.06
CA LYS A 18 -3.71 8.93 -10.64
C LYS A 18 -2.59 9.60 -9.84
N ASP A 19 -2.16 10.80 -10.27
CA ASP A 19 -1.10 11.53 -9.60
C ASP A 19 -1.56 12.07 -8.25
N GLU A 20 -2.82 12.47 -8.14
CA GLU A 20 -3.38 12.91 -6.86
C GLU A 20 -3.45 11.79 -5.84
N TRP A 21 -3.85 10.59 -6.26
CA TRP A 21 -3.85 9.41 -5.39
C TRP A 21 -2.45 9.10 -4.87
N VAL A 22 -1.45 9.13 -5.76
CA VAL A 22 -0.06 8.89 -5.39
C VAL A 22 0.44 9.97 -4.44
N ARG A 23 0.11 11.23 -4.68
CA ARG A 23 0.53 12.33 -3.78
C ARG A 23 -0.09 12.18 -2.40
N GLU A 24 -1.37 11.83 -2.32
CA GLU A 24 -2.02 11.58 -1.03
C GLU A 24 -1.35 10.43 -0.27
N TYR A 25 -1.05 9.35 -0.98
CA TYR A 25 -0.36 8.21 -0.40
C TYR A 25 1.03 8.61 0.10
N SER A 26 1.79 9.33 -0.72
CA SER A 26 3.13 9.82 -0.33
C SER A 26 3.07 10.75 0.88
N ALA A 27 2.05 11.60 0.96
CA ALA A 27 1.88 12.51 2.10
C ALA A 27 1.62 11.73 3.41
N ALA A 28 0.99 10.57 3.34
CA ALA A 28 0.76 9.70 4.48
C ALA A 28 1.98 8.83 4.83
N HIS A 29 3.03 8.84 4.01
CA HIS A 29 4.21 7.98 4.15
C HIS A 29 5.48 8.83 4.10
N GLN A 30 5.65 9.70 5.11
CA GLN A 30 6.80 10.61 5.19
C GLN A 30 7.97 10.04 5.97
N ASN A 31 7.72 9.13 6.90
CA ASN A 31 8.78 8.52 7.70
C ASN A 31 9.65 7.62 6.83
N ALA A 32 10.98 7.77 6.89
CA ALA A 32 11.90 7.02 6.06
C ALA A 32 11.83 5.51 6.32
N ILE A 33 11.64 5.11 7.56
CA ILE A 33 11.51 3.68 7.92
C ILE A 33 10.22 3.12 7.35
N ASN A 34 9.11 3.87 7.47
CA ASN A 34 7.84 3.46 6.89
C ASN A 34 7.94 3.32 5.36
N ARG A 35 8.57 4.29 4.70
CA ARG A 35 8.76 4.20 3.23
C ARG A 35 9.59 2.99 2.84
N ALA A 36 10.64 2.68 3.61
CA ALA A 36 11.46 1.50 3.37
C ALA A 36 10.65 0.21 3.58
N CYS A 37 9.87 0.14 4.65
CA CYS A 37 9.01 -1.01 4.94
C CYS A 37 7.99 -1.24 3.82
N HIS A 38 7.41 -0.16 3.28
CA HIS A 38 6.48 -0.27 2.15
C HIS A 38 7.18 -0.67 0.86
N THR A 39 8.39 -0.16 0.64
CA THR A 39 9.17 -0.51 -0.55
C THR A 39 9.48 -2.01 -0.61
N VAL A 40 9.68 -2.65 0.53
CA VAL A 40 9.92 -4.08 0.63
C VAL A 40 8.62 -4.87 0.74
N GLY A 41 7.70 -4.40 1.57
CA GLY A 41 6.47 -5.14 1.89
C GLY A 41 5.47 -5.21 0.75
N ILE A 42 5.32 -4.14 -0.02
CA ILE A 42 4.36 -4.10 -1.12
C ILE A 42 4.65 -5.18 -2.17
N PRO A 43 5.89 -5.32 -2.69
CA PRO A 43 6.16 -6.41 -3.64
C PRO A 43 6.02 -7.80 -3.02
N MET A 44 6.32 -7.97 -1.74
CA MET A 44 6.11 -9.25 -1.09
C MET A 44 4.64 -9.66 -1.11
N ILE A 45 3.75 -8.75 -0.77
CA ILE A 45 2.30 -9.01 -0.79
C ILE A 45 1.84 -9.26 -2.24
N ALA A 46 2.29 -8.44 -3.18
CA ALA A 46 1.90 -8.57 -4.59
C ALA A 46 2.35 -9.93 -5.15
N ILE A 47 3.58 -10.33 -4.88
CA ILE A 47 4.10 -11.63 -5.34
C ILE A 47 3.31 -12.76 -4.69
N ALA A 48 2.99 -12.66 -3.39
CA ALA A 48 2.19 -13.67 -2.72
C ALA A 48 0.84 -13.86 -3.41
N VAL A 49 0.16 -12.77 -3.73
CA VAL A 49 -1.14 -12.82 -4.41
C VAL A 49 -1.01 -13.44 -5.81
N ILE A 50 0.03 -13.06 -6.56
CA ILE A 50 0.28 -13.60 -7.89
C ILE A 50 0.56 -15.11 -7.85
N LEU A 51 1.20 -15.58 -6.77
CA LEU A 51 1.53 -17.00 -6.63
C LEU A 51 0.36 -17.87 -6.16
N VAL A 52 -0.76 -17.29 -5.75
CA VAL A 52 -1.92 -18.06 -5.29
C VAL A 52 -2.39 -19.09 -6.33
N PRO A 53 -2.56 -18.77 -7.62
CA PRO A 53 -2.94 -19.77 -8.61
C PRO A 53 -1.95 -20.94 -8.71
N LEU A 54 -0.66 -20.64 -8.61
CA LEU A 54 0.38 -21.68 -8.58
C LEU A 54 0.22 -22.58 -7.36
N ALA A 55 -0.04 -22.00 -6.20
CA ALA A 55 -0.20 -22.75 -4.95
C ALA A 55 -1.46 -23.63 -4.96
N ILE A 56 -2.52 -23.20 -5.64
CA ILE A 56 -3.71 -24.01 -5.85
C ILE A 56 -3.36 -25.26 -6.66
N TRP A 57 -2.55 -25.12 -7.70
CA TRP A 57 -2.12 -26.22 -8.55
C TRP A 57 -0.97 -27.02 -7.93
N ARG A 58 -0.06 -26.36 -7.23
CA ARG A 58 1.10 -26.96 -6.58
C ARG A 58 1.06 -26.65 -5.07
N PRO A 59 0.37 -27.46 -4.26
CA PRO A 59 0.18 -27.15 -2.84
C PRO A 59 1.46 -26.97 -2.03
N ARG A 60 2.60 -27.48 -2.50
CA ARG A 60 3.89 -27.24 -1.87
C ARG A 60 4.31 -25.77 -1.86
N ALA A 61 3.69 -24.94 -2.70
CA ALA A 61 3.98 -23.50 -2.74
C ALA A 61 3.29 -22.70 -1.62
N TRP A 62 2.28 -23.27 -0.95
CA TRP A 62 1.54 -22.52 0.09
C TRP A 62 2.43 -21.96 1.21
N PRO A 63 3.45 -22.66 1.73
CA PRO A 63 4.31 -22.06 2.75
C PRO A 63 5.02 -20.80 2.28
N VAL A 64 5.46 -20.76 1.02
CA VAL A 64 6.11 -19.58 0.44
C VAL A 64 5.10 -18.44 0.30
N VAL A 65 3.91 -18.73 -0.22
CA VAL A 65 2.83 -17.73 -0.37
C VAL A 65 2.47 -17.16 0.99
N GLY A 66 2.27 -18.02 1.98
CA GLY A 66 1.94 -17.59 3.34
C GLY A 66 3.03 -16.74 3.97
N ALA A 67 4.29 -17.15 3.84
CA ALA A 67 5.41 -16.40 4.39
C ALA A 67 5.53 -15.02 3.74
N LEU A 68 5.45 -14.93 2.42
CA LEU A 68 5.52 -13.65 1.71
C LEU A 68 4.36 -12.74 2.11
N PHE A 69 3.15 -13.28 2.20
CA PHE A 69 1.97 -12.51 2.55
C PHE A 69 2.07 -11.96 3.97
N ILE A 70 2.37 -12.83 4.93
CA ILE A 70 2.46 -12.45 6.34
C ILE A 70 3.59 -11.45 6.56
N LEU A 71 4.78 -11.74 6.05
CA LEU A 71 5.93 -10.84 6.23
C LEU A 71 5.70 -9.50 5.54
N GLY A 72 5.10 -9.52 4.36
CA GLY A 72 4.77 -8.26 3.67
C GLY A 72 3.85 -7.38 4.49
N TRP A 73 2.82 -7.96 5.11
CA TRP A 73 1.91 -7.20 5.97
C TRP A 73 2.58 -6.78 7.29
N VAL A 74 3.47 -7.61 7.84
CA VAL A 74 4.25 -7.20 9.02
C VAL A 74 5.05 -5.94 8.71
N PHE A 75 5.73 -5.88 7.56
CA PHE A 75 6.44 -4.68 7.15
C PHE A 75 5.52 -3.47 7.03
N GLN A 76 4.32 -3.66 6.48
CA GLN A 76 3.36 -2.55 6.35
C GLN A 76 2.97 -2.00 7.71
N PHE A 77 2.56 -2.86 8.65
CA PHE A 77 2.10 -2.41 9.95
C PHE A 77 3.23 -1.87 10.82
N VAL A 78 4.42 -2.47 10.75
CA VAL A 78 5.60 -1.92 11.44
C VAL A 78 5.93 -0.53 10.91
N GLY A 79 5.89 -0.37 9.60
CA GLY A 79 6.13 0.94 8.98
C GLY A 79 5.14 1.99 9.47
N HIS A 80 3.84 1.65 9.53
CA HIS A 80 2.84 2.58 10.03
C HIS A 80 3.01 2.90 11.51
N ALA A 81 3.53 1.96 12.30
CA ALA A 81 3.87 2.25 13.69
C ALA A 81 4.94 3.33 13.80
N PHE A 82 5.95 3.31 12.92
CA PHE A 82 6.96 4.36 12.86
C PHE A 82 6.42 5.68 12.33
N GLU A 83 5.44 5.64 11.44
CA GLU A 83 4.79 6.85 10.93
C GLU A 83 3.91 7.51 11.98
N GLY A 84 3.40 6.75 12.94
CA GLY A 84 2.46 7.24 13.93
C GLY A 84 1.04 7.40 13.40
N LYS A 85 0.73 6.79 12.26
CA LYS A 85 -0.60 6.88 11.62
C LYS A 85 -1.05 5.50 11.18
N PRO A 86 -2.38 5.23 11.20
CA PRO A 86 -2.89 3.97 10.68
C PRO A 86 -2.73 3.89 9.16
N PRO A 87 -2.80 2.69 8.58
CA PRO A 87 -2.79 2.53 7.12
C PRO A 87 -3.91 3.31 6.45
N GLU A 88 -3.60 3.91 5.29
CA GLU A 88 -4.58 4.71 4.55
C GLU A 88 -5.78 3.89 4.07
N PHE A 89 -5.61 2.58 3.82
CA PHE A 89 -6.74 1.75 3.38
C PHE A 89 -7.84 1.61 4.44
N PHE A 90 -7.57 1.95 5.69
CA PHE A 90 -8.62 2.03 6.72
C PHE A 90 -9.61 3.15 6.43
N LYS A 91 -9.17 4.19 5.71
CA LYS A 91 -10.03 5.29 5.30
C LYS A 91 -10.74 5.00 3.99
N ASP A 92 -10.04 4.34 3.06
CA ASP A 92 -10.54 4.03 1.74
C ASP A 92 -9.79 2.80 1.22
N TRP A 93 -10.51 1.71 0.99
CA TRP A 93 -9.93 0.44 0.55
C TRP A 93 -9.13 0.57 -0.76
N ARG A 94 -9.44 1.58 -1.57
CA ARG A 94 -8.73 1.80 -2.84
C ARG A 94 -7.26 2.12 -2.64
N PHE A 95 -6.88 2.57 -1.46
CA PHE A 95 -5.47 2.81 -1.14
C PHE A 95 -4.62 1.53 -1.13
N LEU A 96 -5.25 0.35 -1.05
CA LEU A 96 -4.51 -0.90 -1.25
C LEU A 96 -3.88 -0.95 -2.66
N PHE A 97 -4.64 -0.51 -3.66
CA PHE A 97 -4.17 -0.48 -5.05
C PHE A 97 -3.29 0.73 -5.32
N VAL A 98 -3.56 1.85 -4.67
CA VAL A 98 -2.72 3.05 -4.75
C VAL A 98 -1.32 2.77 -4.21
N GLY A 99 -1.21 1.94 -3.17
CA GLY A 99 0.09 1.52 -2.64
C GLY A 99 0.97 0.87 -3.71
N LEU A 100 0.38 0.01 -4.53
CA LEU A 100 1.10 -0.64 -5.62
C LEU A 100 1.53 0.39 -6.68
N ARG A 101 0.64 1.32 -7.02
CA ARG A 101 0.96 2.40 -7.96
C ARG A 101 2.07 3.31 -7.41
N TRP A 102 2.01 3.63 -6.13
CA TRP A 102 3.04 4.40 -5.46
C TRP A 102 4.41 3.71 -5.55
N TRP A 103 4.43 2.39 -5.37
CA TRP A 103 5.67 1.63 -5.47
C TRP A 103 6.31 1.76 -6.84
N PHE A 104 5.51 1.61 -7.91
CA PHE A 104 6.01 1.80 -9.27
C PHE A 104 6.47 3.24 -9.50
N ALA A 105 5.75 4.22 -9.00
CA ALA A 105 6.14 5.62 -9.11
C ALA A 105 7.46 5.89 -8.40
N LYS A 106 7.64 5.30 -7.20
CA LYS A 106 8.89 5.41 -6.45
C LYS A 106 10.07 4.80 -7.20
N MET A 107 9.88 3.62 -7.79
CA MET A 107 10.93 2.99 -8.59
C MET A 107 11.28 3.81 -9.83
N ALA A 108 10.33 4.57 -10.36
CA ALA A 108 10.55 5.47 -11.49
C ALA A 108 11.06 6.85 -11.06
N GLY A 109 11.31 7.09 -9.77
CA GLY A 109 11.79 8.37 -9.26
C GLY A 109 10.73 9.45 -9.15
N LYS A 110 9.45 9.09 -9.12
CA LYS A 110 8.32 10.03 -9.12
C LYS A 110 7.60 10.12 -7.77
N ALA A 111 8.05 9.39 -6.77
CA ALA A 111 7.40 9.40 -5.46
C ALA A 111 8.39 9.34 -4.31
#